data_30a4461ad52c0903437b62602af93de1
#
_entry.id   30a4461ad52c0903437b62602af93de1
#
_cell.length_a   1.000
_cell.length_b   1.000
_cell.length_c   1.000
_cell.angle_alpha   90.00
_cell.angle_beta   90.00
_cell.angle_gamma   90.00
#
_symmetry.space_group_name_H-M   'P 1'
#
loop_
_entity.id
_entity.type
_entity.pdbx_description
1 polymer ?
#
loop_
_entity_poly.entity_id
_entity_poly.type
_entity_poly.pdbx_seq_one_letter_code
_entity_poly.pdbx_strand_id
1 'polypeptide(L)'
;MRFIPALALAVTMLLSGLGVASAQEKVLSERGDVSIDQMSKVDMFRPEKDQETIPRNFQKQPPLIPHSIKGYVITQNFNKCMDCHSKERAEETGATKVAKSHYLDREDKKSANISPRRYFCHQCHVPQYDAKPLVVNTYKPAAKKGAE
;
A
#
# COMPACT_ATOMS: atom_id res chain seq x y z
N MET A 1 23.55 38.87 -65.85
CA MET A 1 23.41 37.45 -65.48
C MET A 1 23.46 37.31 -63.97
N ARG A 2 22.40 36.88 -63.30
CA ARG A 2 22.21 36.88 -61.85
C ARG A 2 22.59 35.50 -61.26
N PHE A 3 23.73 35.44 -60.51
CA PHE A 3 24.22 34.20 -59.84
C PHE A 3 23.83 34.17 -58.37
N ILE A 4 22.58 34.42 -58.00
CA ILE A 4 22.17 34.46 -56.59
C ILE A 4 21.32 33.27 -56.12
N PRO A 5 20.88 32.27 -56.91
CA PRO A 5 20.01 31.22 -56.34
C PRO A 5 20.75 30.02 -55.78
N ALA A 6 22.02 29.77 -56.12
CA ALA A 6 22.71 28.54 -55.68
C ALA A 6 23.17 28.58 -54.22
N LEU A 7 23.56 29.77 -53.72
CA LEU A 7 24.03 29.93 -52.33
C LEU A 7 22.89 29.85 -51.31
N ALA A 8 21.71 30.37 -51.69
CA ALA A 8 20.54 30.33 -50.82
C ALA A 8 19.98 28.88 -50.65
N LEU A 9 20.09 28.05 -51.67
CA LEU A 9 19.64 26.66 -51.58
C LEU A 9 20.57 25.80 -50.74
N ALA A 10 21.86 26.07 -50.71
CA ALA A 10 22.85 25.37 -49.90
C ALA A 10 22.71 25.67 -48.39
N VAL A 11 22.34 26.90 -48.03
CA VAL A 11 22.13 27.31 -46.64
C VAL A 11 20.84 26.71 -46.07
N THR A 12 19.77 26.57 -46.88
CA THR A 12 18.55 25.95 -46.42
C THR A 12 18.70 24.43 -46.24
N MET A 13 19.52 23.74 -46.99
CA MET A 13 19.81 22.30 -46.76
C MET A 13 20.70 22.05 -45.54
N LEU A 14 21.56 22.99 -45.16
CA LEU A 14 22.40 22.87 -43.96
C LEU A 14 21.59 23.11 -42.68
N LEU A 15 20.52 23.89 -42.70
CA LEU A 15 19.67 24.14 -41.53
C LEU A 15 18.62 23.03 -41.29
N SER A 16 18.27 22.25 -42.28
CA SER A 16 17.35 21.10 -42.14
C SER A 16 18.00 19.86 -41.51
N GLY A 17 19.33 19.83 -41.37
CA GLY A 17 20.07 18.75 -40.74
C GLY A 17 20.19 18.85 -39.18
N LEU A 18 19.67 19.91 -38.61
CA LEU A 18 19.54 19.98 -37.12
C LEU A 18 18.34 19.10 -36.71
N GLY A 19 18.55 17.79 -36.76
CA GLY A 19 17.62 16.82 -36.24
C GLY A 19 17.25 17.21 -34.81
N VAL A 20 15.97 17.36 -34.56
CA VAL A 20 15.42 17.47 -33.21
C VAL A 20 15.91 16.20 -32.50
N ALA A 21 16.91 16.31 -31.67
CA ALA A 21 17.24 15.25 -30.74
C ALA A 21 16.02 15.09 -29.83
N SER A 22 15.13 14.19 -30.21
CA SER A 22 14.04 13.76 -29.35
C SER A 22 14.71 13.14 -28.14
N ALA A 23 14.76 13.89 -27.06
CA ALA A 23 15.09 13.35 -25.76
C ALA A 23 13.98 12.33 -25.45
N GLN A 24 14.23 11.07 -25.79
CA GLN A 24 13.41 9.98 -25.27
C GLN A 24 13.63 9.99 -23.76
N GLU A 25 12.67 10.58 -23.05
CA GLU A 25 12.56 10.41 -21.61
C GLU A 25 12.52 8.90 -21.36
N LYS A 26 13.58 8.38 -20.76
CA LYS A 26 13.65 6.95 -20.42
C LYS A 26 12.55 6.70 -19.40
N VAL A 27 11.41 6.19 -19.83
CA VAL A 27 10.37 5.72 -18.95
C VAL A 27 10.94 4.55 -18.17
N LEU A 28 11.33 4.81 -16.94
CA LEU A 28 11.78 3.78 -16.02
C LEU A 28 10.55 2.92 -15.67
N SER A 29 10.54 1.69 -16.16
CA SER A 29 9.56 0.70 -15.73
C SER A 29 9.77 0.43 -14.23
N GLU A 30 8.67 0.27 -13.49
CA GLU A 30 8.73 -0.20 -12.10
C GLU A 30 9.43 -1.56 -11.95
N ARG A 31 9.59 -2.29 -13.04
CA ARG A 31 10.37 -3.53 -13.13
C ARG A 31 11.88 -3.29 -13.26
N GLY A 32 12.33 -2.02 -13.33
CA GLY A 32 13.72 -1.68 -13.62
C GLY A 32 14.13 -2.02 -15.07
N ASP A 33 15.39 -2.36 -15.29
CA ASP A 33 15.93 -2.71 -16.61
C ASP A 33 15.68 -4.18 -17.01
N VAL A 34 14.67 -4.83 -16.44
CA VAL A 34 14.30 -6.20 -16.77
C VAL A 34 13.47 -6.21 -18.04
N SER A 35 13.93 -6.95 -19.06
CA SER A 35 13.18 -7.12 -20.31
C SER A 35 11.82 -7.78 -20.07
N ILE A 36 10.84 -7.49 -20.95
CA ILE A 36 9.45 -7.97 -20.78
C ILE A 36 9.33 -9.50 -20.86
N ASP A 37 10.27 -10.15 -21.54
CA ASP A 37 10.36 -11.60 -21.69
C ASP A 37 11.09 -12.29 -20.53
N GLN A 38 11.66 -11.51 -19.62
CA GLN A 38 12.34 -12.04 -18.43
C GLN A 38 11.48 -11.88 -17.17
N MET A 39 11.52 -12.88 -16.32
CA MET A 39 10.91 -12.76 -15.00
C MET A 39 11.70 -11.77 -14.13
N SER A 40 11.02 -10.84 -13.53
CA SER A 40 11.62 -9.98 -12.48
C SER A 40 12.14 -10.84 -11.35
N LYS A 41 13.27 -10.45 -10.75
CA LYS A 41 13.68 -11.04 -9.48
C LYS A 41 12.58 -10.83 -8.46
N VAL A 42 12.07 -11.90 -7.90
CA VAL A 42 11.10 -11.82 -6.80
C VAL A 42 11.87 -11.41 -5.55
N ASP A 43 11.65 -10.20 -5.09
CA ASP A 43 12.11 -9.82 -3.76
C ASP A 43 11.32 -10.65 -2.75
N MET A 44 12.05 -11.46 -2.00
CA MET A 44 11.47 -12.24 -0.91
C MET A 44 11.12 -11.29 0.23
N PHE A 45 9.91 -10.74 0.20
CA PHE A 45 9.42 -9.93 1.31
C PHE A 45 9.36 -10.78 2.59
N ARG A 46 9.98 -10.29 3.62
CA ARG A 46 9.97 -10.93 4.94
C ARG A 46 8.93 -10.24 5.81
N PRO A 47 8.11 -11.01 6.57
CA PRO A 47 7.29 -10.38 7.59
C PRO A 47 8.21 -9.63 8.57
N GLU A 48 7.81 -8.44 8.94
CA GLU A 48 8.51 -7.70 9.98
C GLU A 48 8.49 -8.50 11.29
N LYS A 49 9.54 -8.32 12.08
CA LYS A 49 9.60 -8.89 13.42
C LYS A 49 8.55 -8.22 14.31
N ASP A 50 8.21 -8.88 15.40
CA ASP A 50 7.34 -8.31 16.43
C ASP A 50 7.91 -6.96 16.88
N GLN A 51 7.06 -5.95 16.89
CA GLN A 51 7.42 -4.57 17.17
C GLN A 51 6.35 -3.91 18.05
N GLU A 52 6.60 -2.71 18.48
CA GLU A 52 5.61 -1.92 19.21
C GLU A 52 4.39 -1.59 18.33
N THR A 53 3.30 -1.20 18.97
CA THR A 53 2.06 -0.84 18.26
C THR A 53 2.29 0.33 17.32
N ILE A 54 1.86 0.16 16.06
CA ILE A 54 2.03 1.14 15.01
C ILE A 54 0.95 2.22 15.14
N PRO A 55 1.32 3.50 15.20
CA PRO A 55 0.34 4.60 15.29
C PRO A 55 -0.59 4.64 14.07
N ARG A 56 -1.83 5.00 14.30
CA ARG A 56 -2.81 5.22 13.23
C ARG A 56 -2.60 6.58 12.56
N ASN A 57 -2.66 6.62 11.25
CA ASN A 57 -2.57 7.86 10.48
C ASN A 57 -3.88 8.68 10.55
N PHE A 58 -5.02 8.04 10.82
CA PHE A 58 -6.32 8.69 10.98
C PHE A 58 -7.22 7.91 11.95
N GLN A 59 -8.19 8.61 12.52
CA GLN A 59 -8.97 8.13 13.68
C GLN A 59 -9.70 6.79 13.45
N LYS A 60 -10.25 6.57 12.25
CA LYS A 60 -11.02 5.35 11.93
C LYS A 60 -10.19 4.27 11.24
N GLN A 61 -8.88 4.46 11.12
CA GLN A 61 -7.99 3.45 10.54
C GLN A 61 -8.00 2.19 11.40
N PRO A 62 -8.23 1.01 10.81
CA PRO A 62 -7.95 -0.23 11.51
C PRO A 62 -6.48 -0.28 11.93
N PRO A 63 -6.15 -0.60 13.18
CA PRO A 63 -4.76 -0.76 13.59
C PRO A 63 -4.03 -1.77 12.72
N LEU A 64 -2.79 -1.46 12.37
CA LEU A 64 -1.89 -2.40 11.71
C LEU A 64 -1.48 -3.49 12.68
N ILE A 65 -1.19 -4.69 12.17
CA ILE A 65 -0.75 -5.81 13.00
C ILE A 65 0.76 -5.66 13.24
N PRO A 66 1.22 -5.46 14.48
CA PRO A 66 2.63 -5.23 14.79
C PRO A 66 3.43 -6.51 15.01
N HIS A 67 2.83 -7.67 14.90
CA HIS A 67 3.44 -8.96 15.17
C HIS A 67 3.26 -9.93 14.00
N SER A 68 4.07 -10.99 13.97
CA SER A 68 3.93 -12.03 12.96
C SER A 68 2.62 -12.78 13.11
N ILE A 69 1.99 -13.05 11.95
CA ILE A 69 0.76 -13.87 11.87
C ILE A 69 1.00 -15.18 11.13
N LYS A 70 2.28 -15.60 11.03
CA LYS A 70 2.63 -16.84 10.36
C LYS A 70 1.91 -18.02 11.01
N GLY A 71 1.17 -18.78 10.21
CA GLY A 71 0.40 -19.92 10.69
C GLY A 71 -0.94 -19.56 11.35
N TYR A 72 -1.33 -18.27 11.40
CA TYR A 72 -2.63 -17.88 11.91
C TYR A 72 -3.71 -18.18 10.88
N VAL A 73 -4.70 -18.93 11.29
CA VAL A 73 -5.79 -19.38 10.41
C VAL A 73 -7.10 -18.79 10.93
N ILE A 74 -7.91 -18.32 9.99
CA ILE A 74 -9.30 -17.93 10.22
C ILE A 74 -10.18 -18.77 9.30
N THR A 75 -11.03 -19.57 9.89
CA THR A 75 -12.03 -20.40 9.17
C THR A 75 -13.42 -20.02 9.62
N GLN A 76 -14.44 -20.64 9.08
CA GLN A 76 -15.81 -20.42 9.51
C GLN A 76 -16.03 -20.68 11.02
N ASN A 77 -15.33 -21.67 11.57
CA ASN A 77 -15.54 -22.14 12.94
C ASN A 77 -14.35 -21.83 13.88
N PHE A 78 -13.29 -21.24 13.35
CA PHE A 78 -12.08 -20.96 14.14
C PHE A 78 -11.43 -19.65 13.69
N ASN A 79 -11.04 -18.86 14.68
CA ASN A 79 -10.34 -17.59 14.44
C ASN A 79 -9.18 -17.45 15.42
N LYS A 80 -7.96 -17.69 14.95
CA LYS A 80 -6.75 -17.65 15.76
C LYS A 80 -6.52 -16.30 16.45
N CYS A 81 -6.94 -15.20 15.85
CA CYS A 81 -6.78 -13.87 16.46
C CYS A 81 -7.57 -13.76 17.77
N MET A 82 -8.70 -14.43 17.85
CA MET A 82 -9.55 -14.40 19.05
C MET A 82 -8.99 -15.16 20.25
N ASP A 83 -8.02 -16.03 20.03
CA ASP A 83 -7.34 -16.74 21.14
C ASP A 83 -6.61 -15.76 22.07
N CYS A 84 -6.19 -14.59 21.54
CA CYS A 84 -5.53 -13.57 22.35
C CYS A 84 -6.38 -12.29 22.46
N HIS A 85 -7.09 -11.90 21.40
CA HIS A 85 -7.78 -10.61 21.33
C HIS A 85 -9.23 -10.61 21.79
N SER A 86 -9.80 -11.77 22.15
CA SER A 86 -11.16 -11.83 22.69
C SER A 86 -11.30 -11.06 24.00
N LYS A 87 -12.55 -10.78 24.41
CA LYS A 87 -12.80 -10.09 25.69
C LYS A 87 -12.27 -10.86 26.88
N GLU A 88 -12.37 -12.18 26.79
CA GLU A 88 -12.05 -13.12 27.86
C GLU A 88 -10.55 -13.32 27.99
N ARG A 89 -9.82 -13.26 26.88
CA ARG A 89 -8.41 -13.64 26.86
C ARG A 89 -7.43 -12.47 26.76
N ALA A 90 -7.91 -11.31 26.31
CA ALA A 90 -7.03 -10.17 26.07
C ALA A 90 -6.25 -9.70 27.31
N GLU A 91 -6.86 -9.79 28.49
CA GLU A 91 -6.20 -9.42 29.74
C GLU A 91 -5.10 -10.43 30.13
N GLU A 92 -5.41 -11.71 30.01
CA GLU A 92 -4.46 -12.79 30.31
C GLU A 92 -3.26 -12.80 29.35
N THR A 93 -3.49 -12.51 28.08
CA THR A 93 -2.45 -12.56 27.03
C THR A 93 -1.71 -11.24 26.83
N GLY A 94 -2.16 -10.16 27.46
CA GLY A 94 -1.64 -8.81 27.24
C GLY A 94 -1.99 -8.22 25.86
N ALA A 95 -2.85 -8.88 25.09
CA ALA A 95 -3.24 -8.41 23.75
C ALA A 95 -4.27 -7.28 23.83
N THR A 96 -4.24 -6.40 22.82
CA THR A 96 -5.27 -5.36 22.68
C THR A 96 -6.65 -5.99 22.45
N LYS A 97 -7.57 -5.75 23.37
CA LYS A 97 -8.94 -6.28 23.29
C LYS A 97 -9.68 -5.74 22.06
N VAL A 98 -10.41 -6.62 21.37
CA VAL A 98 -11.30 -6.25 20.25
C VAL A 98 -12.29 -5.18 20.68
N ALA A 99 -12.37 -4.10 19.91
CA ALA A 99 -13.23 -2.95 20.20
C ALA A 99 -14.73 -3.31 20.13
N LYS A 100 -15.54 -2.60 20.91
CA LYS A 100 -17.00 -2.79 20.97
C LYS A 100 -17.69 -2.71 19.59
N SER A 101 -17.15 -1.92 18.67
CA SER A 101 -17.66 -1.78 17.31
C SER A 101 -17.65 -3.08 16.48
N HIS A 102 -16.84 -4.07 16.87
CA HIS A 102 -16.79 -5.38 16.20
C HIS A 102 -17.97 -6.28 16.58
N TYR A 103 -18.70 -5.94 17.62
CA TYR A 103 -19.88 -6.66 18.10
C TYR A 103 -21.19 -6.01 17.66
N LEU A 104 -21.13 -4.99 16.79
CA LEU A 104 -22.32 -4.32 16.27
C LEU A 104 -22.71 -4.92 14.91
N ASP A 105 -24.00 -5.18 14.72
CA ASP A 105 -24.58 -5.55 13.43
C ASP A 105 -24.71 -4.33 12.48
N ARG A 106 -25.45 -4.47 11.40
CA ARG A 106 -25.65 -3.40 10.42
C ARG A 106 -26.53 -2.27 10.93
N GLU A 107 -27.40 -2.58 11.86
CA GLU A 107 -28.34 -1.71 12.52
C GLU A 107 -27.77 -1.14 13.83
N ASP A 108 -26.44 -1.27 14.04
CA ASP A 108 -25.71 -0.86 15.25
C ASP A 108 -26.20 -1.52 16.54
N LYS A 109 -26.96 -2.63 16.42
CA LYS A 109 -27.40 -3.43 17.55
C LYS A 109 -26.26 -4.33 18.03
N LYS A 110 -26.07 -4.38 19.35
CA LYS A 110 -25.03 -5.16 19.98
C LYS A 110 -25.36 -6.66 19.99
N SER A 111 -24.39 -7.44 19.52
CA SER A 111 -24.41 -8.91 19.61
C SER A 111 -23.50 -9.42 20.73
N ALA A 112 -23.75 -10.62 21.20
CA ALA A 112 -22.85 -11.34 22.11
C ALA A 112 -21.55 -11.75 21.39
N ASN A 113 -21.67 -12.12 20.09
CA ASN A 113 -20.56 -12.58 19.26
C ASN A 113 -20.07 -11.47 18.34
N ILE A 114 -18.85 -11.63 17.81
CA ILE A 114 -18.33 -10.76 16.75
C ILE A 114 -19.27 -10.80 15.56
N SER A 115 -19.55 -9.61 15.01
CA SER A 115 -20.36 -9.47 13.80
C SER A 115 -19.70 -10.24 12.64
N PRO A 116 -20.45 -11.01 11.84
CA PRO A 116 -19.90 -11.77 10.70
C PRO A 116 -19.08 -10.90 9.74
N ARG A 117 -19.48 -9.64 9.54
CA ARG A 117 -18.76 -8.67 8.70
C ARG A 117 -17.39 -8.22 9.28
N ARG A 118 -17.10 -8.56 10.52
CA ARG A 118 -15.87 -8.21 11.24
C ARG A 118 -15.06 -9.45 11.66
N TYR A 119 -15.51 -10.62 11.24
CA TYR A 119 -14.93 -11.88 11.67
C TYR A 119 -13.59 -12.18 11.01
N PHE A 120 -13.44 -11.84 9.72
CA PHE A 120 -12.21 -12.04 8.97
C PHE A 120 -11.27 -10.84 9.16
N CYS A 121 -10.52 -10.86 10.24
CA CYS A 121 -9.69 -9.75 10.72
C CYS A 121 -8.73 -9.21 9.67
N HIS A 122 -8.11 -10.09 8.87
CA HIS A 122 -7.13 -9.71 7.85
C HIS A 122 -7.70 -8.89 6.67
N GLN A 123 -9.01 -8.78 6.54
CA GLN A 123 -9.62 -7.92 5.53
C GLN A 123 -9.44 -6.42 5.85
N CYS A 124 -9.21 -6.10 7.12
CA CYS A 124 -9.04 -4.72 7.58
C CYS A 124 -7.72 -4.50 8.32
N HIS A 125 -7.24 -5.50 9.06
CA HIS A 125 -5.99 -5.44 9.78
C HIS A 125 -4.92 -6.17 8.97
N VAL A 126 -3.84 -5.46 8.61
CA VAL A 126 -2.79 -6.00 7.75
C VAL A 126 -1.47 -6.12 8.49
N PRO A 127 -0.76 -7.24 8.32
CA PRO A 127 0.58 -7.40 8.85
C PRO A 127 1.55 -6.51 8.07
N GLN A 128 2.69 -6.22 8.67
CA GLN A 128 3.74 -5.46 8.05
C GLN A 128 4.81 -6.39 7.46
N TYR A 129 5.45 -5.91 6.40
CA TYR A 129 6.53 -6.62 5.72
C TYR A 129 7.69 -5.65 5.50
N ASP A 130 8.91 -6.16 5.63
CA ASP A 130 10.14 -5.44 5.29
C ASP A 130 10.24 -5.27 3.77
N ALA A 131 9.46 -4.35 3.25
CA ALA A 131 9.40 -4.00 1.85
C ALA A 131 9.53 -2.49 1.69
N LYS A 132 10.50 -2.05 0.91
CA LYS A 132 10.63 -0.62 0.58
C LYS A 132 9.47 -0.20 -0.32
N PRO A 133 8.75 0.87 -0.02
CA PRO A 133 7.72 1.38 -0.91
C PRO A 133 8.34 1.83 -2.24
N LEU A 134 7.71 1.48 -3.37
CA LEU A 134 8.15 1.89 -4.70
C LEU A 134 8.07 3.41 -4.88
N VAL A 135 7.08 4.03 -4.24
CA VAL A 135 6.87 5.48 -4.27
C VAL A 135 6.62 5.99 -2.85
N VAL A 136 6.99 7.25 -2.61
CA VAL A 136 6.73 7.89 -1.32
C VAL A 136 5.22 8.13 -1.17
N ASN A 137 4.68 7.81 0.00
CA ASN A 137 3.28 8.12 0.31
C ASN A 137 3.10 9.63 0.50
N THR A 138 2.41 10.26 -0.44
CA THR A 138 2.07 11.70 -0.40
C THR A 138 0.67 11.98 0.16
N TYR A 139 -0.07 10.95 0.56
CA TYR A 139 -1.41 11.10 1.12
C TYR A 139 -1.39 11.95 2.39
N LYS A 140 -2.23 12.97 2.42
CA LYS A 140 -2.50 13.78 3.61
C LYS A 140 -3.99 13.61 3.96
N PRO A 141 -4.33 13.14 5.16
CA PRO A 141 -5.73 13.05 5.57
C PRO A 141 -6.34 14.46 5.60
N ALA A 142 -7.62 14.55 5.25
CA ALA A 142 -8.35 15.81 5.39
C ALA A 142 -8.26 16.28 6.85
N ALA A 143 -8.03 17.57 7.03
CA ALA A 143 -8.04 18.18 8.36
C ALA A 143 -9.40 17.88 9.03
N LYS A 144 -9.40 17.56 10.32
CA LYS A 144 -10.63 17.43 11.09
C LYS A 144 -11.36 18.77 10.99
N LYS A 145 -12.56 18.80 10.37
CA LYS A 145 -13.48 19.90 10.62
C LYS A 145 -13.68 19.94 12.12
N GLY A 146 -13.39 21.11 12.72
CA GLY A 146 -13.46 21.30 14.17
C GLY A 146 -14.74 20.69 14.73
N ALA A 147 -14.59 19.92 15.80
CA ALA A 147 -15.72 19.60 16.65
C ALA A 147 -16.08 20.92 17.35
N GLU A 148 -17.15 21.57 16.89
CA GLU A 148 -17.92 22.50 17.68
C GLU A 148 -18.77 21.71 18.67
#